data_845e8c7e2d2dc1b08250a7a85f2acfb8
#
_entry.id   845e8c7e2d2dc1b08250a7a85f2acfb8
#
_cell.length_a   1.000
_cell.length_b   1.000
_cell.length_c   1.000
_cell.angle_alpha   90.00
_cell.angle_beta   90.00
_cell.angle_gamma   90.00
#
_symmetry.space_group_name_H-M   'P 1'
#
loop_
_entity.id
_entity.type
_entity.pdbx_description
1 polymer ?
#
loop_
_entity_poly.entity_id
_entity_poly.type
_entity_poly.pdbx_seq_one_letter_code
_entity_poly.pdbx_strand_id
1 'polypeptide(L)'
;INKLIKKINPNIIIHCAALSRPMNIHEKNISKSIELNIIGTANIVRACKMFGVKLIYFSTSYIYPGKRGNYKETDPLLPSNNYAWSKLGGESAVQMYKNSLIIRASMTEKPFVHKQAFTNMYTNFIYHEDFVKIFKKLINKKGIINVGGPTKSVYSFVKTDNPKIKKIF
;
A
#
# COMPACT_ATOMS: atom_id res chain seq x y z
N ILE A 1 -15.37 5.47 15.24
CA ILE A 1 -13.91 5.33 15.46
C ILE A 1 -13.56 5.80 16.87
N ASN A 2 -13.84 7.05 17.25
CA ASN A 2 -13.42 7.64 18.55
C ASN A 2 -13.89 6.84 19.76
N LYS A 3 -15.17 6.41 19.79
CA LYS A 3 -15.71 5.57 20.88
C LYS A 3 -14.93 4.25 21.02
N LEU A 4 -14.55 3.65 19.89
CA LEU A 4 -13.80 2.39 19.87
C LEU A 4 -12.35 2.58 20.38
N ILE A 5 -11.66 3.61 19.90
CA ILE A 5 -10.29 3.93 20.35
C ILE A 5 -10.28 4.22 21.84
N LYS A 6 -11.24 5.03 22.34
CA LYS A 6 -11.37 5.33 23.77
C LYS A 6 -11.60 4.04 24.60
N LYS A 7 -12.41 3.11 24.09
CA LYS A 7 -12.72 1.85 24.79
C LYS A 7 -11.52 0.89 24.82
N ILE A 8 -10.80 0.75 23.69
CA ILE A 8 -9.70 -0.22 23.55
C ILE A 8 -8.38 0.35 24.06
N ASN A 9 -8.18 1.67 23.98
CA ASN A 9 -6.96 2.39 24.34
C ASN A 9 -5.70 1.78 23.69
N PRO A 10 -5.65 1.61 22.34
CA PRO A 10 -4.52 0.97 21.68
C PRO A 10 -3.29 1.89 21.64
N ASN A 11 -2.10 1.31 21.70
CA ASN A 11 -0.85 2.05 21.48
C ASN A 11 -0.59 2.33 19.99
N ILE A 12 -1.06 1.44 19.11
CA ILE A 12 -0.82 1.47 17.65
C ILE A 12 -2.13 1.11 16.94
N ILE A 13 -2.44 1.86 15.89
CA ILE A 13 -3.47 1.51 14.89
C ILE A 13 -2.77 1.15 13.59
N ILE A 14 -3.02 -0.06 13.09
CA ILE A 14 -2.59 -0.53 11.78
C ILE A 14 -3.77 -0.37 10.84
N HIS A 15 -3.67 0.61 9.93
CA HIS A 15 -4.75 0.96 9.00
C HIS A 15 -4.59 0.20 7.68
N CYS A 16 -5.22 -0.98 7.62
CA CYS A 16 -5.26 -1.83 6.42
C CYS A 16 -6.54 -1.63 5.61
N ALA A 17 -7.56 -0.94 6.17
CA ALA A 17 -8.84 -0.76 5.50
C ALA A 17 -8.69 0.18 4.31
N ALA A 18 -8.98 -0.32 3.13
CA ALA A 18 -8.98 0.46 1.88
C ALA A 18 -9.79 -0.28 0.81
N LEU A 19 -10.36 0.48 -0.12
CA LEU A 19 -10.78 -0.05 -1.39
C LEU A 19 -9.52 -0.30 -2.22
N SER A 20 -9.19 -1.56 -2.54
CA SER A 20 -8.00 -1.92 -3.32
C SER A 20 -8.32 -2.72 -4.57
N ARG A 21 -9.40 -3.50 -4.55
CA ARG A 21 -9.84 -4.36 -5.66
C ARG A 21 -11.37 -4.43 -5.74
N PRO A 22 -11.90 -4.71 -6.94
CA PRO A 22 -11.20 -4.76 -8.22
C PRO A 22 -10.76 -3.36 -8.68
N MET A 23 -9.65 -3.27 -9.42
CA MET A 23 -9.03 -1.98 -9.82
C MET A 23 -9.98 -1.08 -10.62
N ASN A 24 -10.84 -1.66 -11.47
CA ASN A 24 -11.79 -0.93 -12.29
C ASN A 24 -12.87 -0.18 -11.50
N ILE A 25 -13.07 -0.49 -10.21
CA ILE A 25 -14.05 0.24 -9.39
C ILE A 25 -13.59 1.68 -9.14
N HIS A 26 -12.27 1.92 -9.11
CA HIS A 26 -11.71 3.27 -8.93
C HIS A 26 -12.00 4.19 -10.12
N GLU A 27 -12.15 3.61 -11.31
CA GLU A 27 -12.53 4.35 -12.52
C GLU A 27 -14.06 4.53 -12.62
N LYS A 28 -14.82 3.50 -12.25
CA LYS A 28 -16.29 3.50 -12.34
C LYS A 28 -16.99 4.26 -11.22
N ASN A 29 -16.38 4.34 -10.04
CA ASN A 29 -16.95 4.97 -8.86
C ASN A 29 -15.89 5.74 -8.07
N ILE A 30 -15.51 6.90 -8.60
CA ILE A 30 -14.51 7.79 -8.01
C ILE A 30 -14.93 8.22 -6.60
N SER A 31 -16.22 8.53 -6.38
CA SER A 31 -16.75 8.96 -5.08
C SER A 31 -16.46 7.92 -4.00
N LYS A 32 -16.68 6.64 -4.29
CA LYS A 32 -16.39 5.55 -3.35
C LYS A 32 -14.90 5.43 -3.03
N SER A 33 -14.04 5.64 -4.04
CA SER A 33 -12.58 5.69 -3.85
C SER A 33 -12.16 6.83 -2.91
N ILE A 34 -12.71 8.01 -3.13
CA ILE A 34 -12.46 9.19 -2.29
C ILE A 34 -12.95 8.95 -0.87
N GLU A 35 -14.19 8.49 -0.72
CA GLU A 35 -14.80 8.26 0.59
C GLU A 35 -14.00 7.27 1.43
N LEU A 36 -13.64 6.11 0.87
CA LEU A 36 -12.98 5.04 1.61
C LEU A 36 -11.48 5.29 1.81
N ASN A 37 -10.76 5.67 0.74
CA ASN A 37 -9.32 5.74 0.78
C ASN A 37 -8.77 7.10 1.23
N ILE A 38 -9.49 8.18 0.99
CA ILE A 38 -9.06 9.54 1.37
C ILE A 38 -9.77 9.98 2.66
N ILE A 39 -11.09 10.12 2.65
CA ILE A 39 -11.86 10.62 3.79
C ILE A 39 -11.78 9.63 4.95
N GLY A 40 -11.92 8.34 4.68
CA GLY A 40 -11.77 7.27 5.69
C GLY A 40 -10.41 7.33 6.36
N THR A 41 -9.32 7.45 5.59
CA THR A 41 -7.97 7.58 6.12
C THR A 41 -7.79 8.88 6.92
N ALA A 42 -8.27 10.01 6.41
CA ALA A 42 -8.21 11.29 7.12
C ALA A 42 -8.93 11.24 8.48
N ASN A 43 -10.07 10.55 8.56
CA ASN A 43 -10.79 10.34 9.82
C ASN A 43 -10.00 9.48 10.82
N ILE A 44 -9.27 8.45 10.34
CA ILE A 44 -8.35 7.67 11.19
C ILE A 44 -7.21 8.56 11.71
N VAL A 45 -6.60 9.38 10.84
CA VAL A 45 -5.53 10.32 11.24
C VAL A 45 -6.01 11.26 12.35
N ARG A 46 -7.20 11.87 12.17
CA ARG A 46 -7.79 12.77 13.18
C ARG A 46 -7.99 12.05 14.51
N ALA A 47 -8.51 10.84 14.48
CA ALA A 47 -8.71 10.03 15.68
C ALA A 47 -7.36 9.68 16.34
N CYS A 48 -6.37 9.23 15.59
CA CYS A 48 -5.03 8.94 16.12
C CYS A 48 -4.40 10.18 16.76
N LYS A 49 -4.52 11.35 16.12
CA LYS A 49 -4.02 12.62 16.66
C LYS A 49 -4.72 12.99 17.97
N MET A 50 -6.04 12.82 18.04
CA MET A 50 -6.83 13.13 19.24
C MET A 50 -6.41 12.32 20.46
N PHE A 51 -6.12 11.03 20.26
CA PHE A 51 -5.79 10.09 21.34
C PHE A 51 -4.28 9.84 21.49
N GLY A 52 -3.42 10.47 20.71
CA GLY A 52 -1.96 10.27 20.76
C GLY A 52 -1.48 8.91 20.23
N VAL A 53 -2.35 8.16 19.55
CA VAL A 53 -2.09 6.78 19.10
C VAL A 53 -1.21 6.77 17.86
N LYS A 54 -0.19 5.91 17.82
CA LYS A 54 0.65 5.72 16.63
C LYS A 54 -0.16 5.14 15.48
N LEU A 55 0.02 5.70 14.28
CA LEU A 55 -0.64 5.23 13.05
C LEU A 55 0.36 4.56 12.12
N ILE A 56 0.06 3.34 11.66
CA ILE A 56 0.77 2.69 10.57
C ILE A 56 -0.19 2.59 9.38
N TYR A 57 0.19 3.19 8.26
CA TYR A 57 -0.60 3.26 7.03
C TYR A 57 0.06 2.50 5.90
N PHE A 58 -0.71 1.64 5.25
CA PHE A 58 -0.28 0.96 4.03
C PHE A 58 -0.61 1.81 2.81
N SER A 59 0.40 2.44 2.24
CA SER A 59 0.39 3.05 0.92
C SER A 59 0.80 2.02 -0.14
N THR A 60 1.16 2.46 -1.32
CA THR A 60 1.48 1.59 -2.45
C THR A 60 2.66 2.14 -3.25
N SER A 61 3.42 1.25 -3.89
CA SER A 61 4.45 1.64 -4.87
C SER A 61 3.87 2.26 -6.14
N TYR A 62 2.57 2.08 -6.42
CA TYR A 62 1.91 2.63 -7.61
C TYR A 62 1.76 4.16 -7.60
N ILE A 63 2.11 4.83 -6.49
CA ILE A 63 2.19 6.30 -6.46
C ILE A 63 3.41 6.86 -7.21
N TYR A 64 4.40 6.03 -7.51
CA TYR A 64 5.52 6.40 -8.37
C TYR A 64 5.18 6.28 -9.85
N PRO A 65 5.84 7.07 -10.73
CA PRO A 65 5.54 7.07 -12.17
C PRO A 65 5.83 5.74 -12.90
N GLY A 66 6.58 4.82 -12.32
CA GLY A 66 6.86 3.51 -12.92
C GLY A 66 7.81 3.49 -14.13
N LYS A 67 8.46 4.62 -14.46
CA LYS A 67 9.29 4.75 -15.67
C LYS A 67 10.70 4.17 -15.55
N ARG A 68 11.33 4.25 -14.37
CA ARG A 68 12.75 3.88 -14.19
C ARG A 68 13.03 2.82 -13.11
N GLY A 69 12.13 2.61 -12.16
CA GLY A 69 12.38 1.80 -10.96
C GLY A 69 13.31 2.46 -9.93
N ASN A 70 13.64 1.71 -8.88
CA ASN A 70 14.53 2.12 -7.77
C ASN A 70 14.20 3.50 -7.17
N TYR A 71 12.90 3.79 -7.01
CA TYR A 71 12.45 5.04 -6.41
C TYR A 71 12.79 5.11 -4.93
N LYS A 72 13.31 6.27 -4.52
CA LYS A 72 13.51 6.63 -3.11
C LYS A 72 12.24 7.25 -2.54
N GLU A 73 12.11 7.27 -1.23
CA GLU A 73 10.97 7.88 -0.53
C GLU A 73 10.81 9.37 -0.82
N THR A 74 11.91 10.05 -1.17
CA THR A 74 11.97 11.48 -1.51
C THR A 74 11.74 11.79 -2.98
N ASP A 75 11.62 10.77 -3.84
CA ASP A 75 11.41 10.97 -5.28
C ASP A 75 10.00 11.54 -5.55
N PRO A 76 9.85 12.32 -6.64
CA PRO A 76 8.56 12.86 -7.06
C PRO A 76 7.52 11.75 -7.29
N LEU A 77 6.30 12.00 -6.87
CA LEU A 77 5.16 11.09 -6.99
C LEU A 77 4.31 11.50 -8.20
N LEU A 78 3.94 10.54 -9.01
CA LEU A 78 3.04 10.72 -10.15
C LEU A 78 2.23 9.44 -10.39
N PRO A 79 1.12 9.26 -9.67
CA PRO A 79 0.23 8.12 -9.85
C PRO A 79 -0.30 8.00 -11.27
N SER A 80 -0.38 6.77 -11.78
CA SER A 80 -0.85 6.49 -13.15
C SER A 80 -2.31 6.08 -13.24
N ASN A 81 -3.01 5.86 -12.11
CA ASN A 81 -4.40 5.44 -12.06
C ASN A 81 -5.11 5.94 -10.81
N ASN A 82 -6.45 5.89 -10.81
CA ASN A 82 -7.27 6.41 -9.72
C ASN A 82 -7.08 5.68 -8.39
N TYR A 83 -6.77 4.38 -8.41
CA TYR A 83 -6.38 3.67 -7.18
C TYR A 83 -5.16 4.34 -6.52
N ALA A 84 -4.11 4.53 -7.28
CA ALA A 84 -2.87 5.13 -6.76
C ALA A 84 -3.09 6.58 -6.31
N TRP A 85 -3.89 7.38 -7.03
CA TRP A 85 -4.30 8.72 -6.60
C TRP A 85 -5.08 8.69 -5.28
N SER A 86 -6.02 7.75 -5.11
CA SER A 86 -6.77 7.62 -3.86
C SER A 86 -5.88 7.22 -2.68
N LYS A 87 -4.90 6.35 -2.91
CA LYS A 87 -3.91 5.98 -1.89
C LYS A 87 -2.98 7.14 -1.53
N LEU A 88 -2.52 7.92 -2.52
CA LEU A 88 -1.72 9.13 -2.28
C LEU A 88 -2.53 10.20 -1.53
N GLY A 89 -3.80 10.39 -1.85
CA GLY A 89 -4.68 11.30 -1.11
C GLY A 89 -4.79 10.95 0.38
N GLY A 90 -4.97 9.66 0.69
CA GLY A 90 -4.92 9.19 2.08
C GLY A 90 -3.54 9.37 2.71
N GLU A 91 -2.47 9.04 1.98
CA GLU A 91 -1.08 9.22 2.43
C GLU A 91 -0.78 10.69 2.80
N SER A 92 -1.28 11.64 2.00
CA SER A 92 -1.09 13.07 2.27
C SER A 92 -1.63 13.48 3.65
N ALA A 93 -2.80 12.97 4.04
CA ALA A 93 -3.34 13.19 5.38
C ALA A 93 -2.45 12.56 6.47
N VAL A 94 -1.93 11.35 6.24
CA VAL A 94 -1.06 10.65 7.20
C VAL A 94 0.27 11.38 7.38
N GLN A 95 0.85 11.97 6.34
CA GLN A 95 2.11 12.73 6.41
C GLN A 95 2.02 13.95 7.36
N MET A 96 0.83 14.52 7.55
CA MET A 96 0.62 15.61 8.51
C MET A 96 0.75 15.15 9.97
N TYR A 97 0.70 13.85 10.25
CA TYR A 97 0.76 13.28 11.59
C TYR A 97 2.13 12.66 11.88
N LYS A 98 2.98 13.37 12.65
CA LYS A 98 4.37 12.94 12.93
C LYS A 98 4.49 11.59 13.65
N ASN A 99 3.46 11.16 14.43
CA ASN A 99 3.47 9.86 15.08
C ASN A 99 2.91 8.75 14.16
N SER A 100 3.38 8.73 12.92
CA SER A 100 2.96 7.77 11.91
C SER A 100 4.13 7.06 11.23
N LEU A 101 3.83 5.89 10.66
CA LEU A 101 4.66 5.18 9.70
C LEU A 101 3.83 4.96 8.43
N ILE A 102 4.36 5.35 7.29
CA ILE A 102 3.79 5.12 5.96
C ILE A 102 4.63 4.05 5.27
N ILE A 103 4.00 2.96 4.86
CA ILE A 103 4.66 1.88 4.14
C ILE A 103 4.17 1.88 2.69
N ARG A 104 5.01 2.28 1.76
CA ARG A 104 4.77 2.18 0.32
C ARG A 104 5.15 0.78 -0.13
N ALA A 105 4.19 -0.14 -0.02
CA ALA A 105 4.42 -1.55 -0.25
C ALA A 105 4.22 -1.94 -1.73
N SER A 106 5.08 -2.85 -2.20
CA SER A 106 4.92 -3.60 -3.43
C SER A 106 4.73 -5.07 -3.06
N MET A 107 3.49 -5.48 -2.79
CA MET A 107 3.18 -6.82 -2.30
C MET A 107 1.99 -7.45 -3.02
N THR A 108 1.94 -8.77 -3.03
CA THR A 108 0.86 -9.55 -3.64
C THR A 108 0.56 -10.81 -2.84
N GLU A 109 -0.55 -11.45 -3.15
CA GLU A 109 -0.98 -12.71 -2.53
C GLU A 109 -0.19 -13.91 -3.06
N LYS A 110 -0.14 -14.95 -2.22
CA LYS A 110 0.25 -16.30 -2.59
C LYS A 110 -0.92 -17.25 -2.30
N PRO A 111 -1.41 -18.02 -3.30
CA PRO A 111 -0.97 -18.04 -4.69
C PRO A 111 -1.30 -16.74 -5.46
N PHE A 112 -0.54 -16.47 -6.53
CA PHE A 112 -0.80 -15.31 -7.38
C PHE A 112 -2.16 -15.42 -8.05
N VAL A 113 -2.97 -14.36 -7.96
CA VAL A 113 -4.41 -14.41 -8.29
C VAL A 113 -4.74 -14.46 -9.78
N HIS A 114 -3.81 -14.07 -10.65
CA HIS A 114 -4.03 -14.05 -12.09
C HIS A 114 -3.55 -15.33 -12.75
N LYS A 115 -4.24 -15.73 -13.85
CA LYS A 115 -3.89 -16.92 -14.65
C LYS A 115 -2.71 -16.69 -15.59
N GLN A 116 -2.34 -15.44 -15.80
CA GLN A 116 -1.29 -15.01 -16.71
C GLN A 116 -0.40 -13.97 -16.04
N ALA A 117 0.85 -13.85 -16.47
CA ALA A 117 1.81 -12.90 -15.94
C ALA A 117 2.63 -12.26 -17.08
N PHE A 118 2.82 -10.93 -16.97
CA PHE A 118 3.56 -10.16 -17.95
C PHE A 118 5.05 -10.46 -17.91
N THR A 119 5.66 -10.66 -19.08
CA THR A 119 7.11 -10.84 -19.24
C THR A 119 7.87 -9.54 -19.38
N ASN A 120 7.20 -8.49 -19.86
CA ASN A 120 7.76 -7.15 -20.14
C ASN A 120 7.37 -6.09 -19.08
N MET A 121 6.59 -6.45 -18.06
CA MET A 121 6.30 -5.59 -16.92
C MET A 121 7.20 -5.99 -15.74
N TYR A 122 8.02 -5.05 -15.27
CA TYR A 122 8.93 -5.25 -14.15
C TYR A 122 8.34 -4.69 -12.86
N THR A 123 8.55 -5.41 -11.77
CA THR A 123 8.06 -5.05 -10.43
C THR A 123 9.03 -5.57 -9.38
N ASN A 124 8.87 -5.10 -8.16
CA ASN A 124 9.60 -5.56 -6.99
C ASN A 124 8.67 -6.21 -5.95
N PHE A 125 7.75 -7.05 -6.42
CA PHE A 125 6.80 -7.75 -5.54
C PHE A 125 7.49 -8.59 -4.48
N ILE A 126 6.86 -8.64 -3.30
CA ILE A 126 7.05 -9.67 -2.28
C ILE A 126 5.69 -10.28 -1.94
N TYR A 127 5.68 -11.49 -1.43
CA TYR A 127 4.45 -12.08 -0.91
C TYR A 127 4.09 -11.53 0.47
N HIS A 128 2.81 -11.58 0.82
CA HIS A 128 2.33 -11.07 2.11
C HIS A 128 3.05 -11.71 3.30
N GLU A 129 3.38 -13.01 3.24
CA GLU A 129 4.09 -13.72 4.31
C GLU A 129 5.50 -13.16 4.54
N ASP A 130 6.21 -12.83 3.46
CA ASP A 130 7.54 -12.23 3.56
C ASP A 130 7.47 -10.77 4.00
N PHE A 131 6.43 -10.05 3.54
CA PHE A 131 6.14 -8.71 4.03
C PHE A 131 5.95 -8.69 5.54
N VAL A 132 5.20 -9.65 6.12
CA VAL A 132 4.97 -9.72 7.58
C VAL A 132 6.28 -9.87 8.36
N LYS A 133 7.27 -10.62 7.85
CA LYS A 133 8.59 -10.74 8.48
C LYS A 133 9.33 -9.40 8.53
N ILE A 134 9.24 -8.62 7.44
CA ILE A 134 9.81 -7.27 7.36
C ILE A 134 9.04 -6.31 8.27
N PHE A 135 7.72 -6.35 8.23
CA PHE A 135 6.83 -5.47 8.99
C PHE A 135 7.09 -5.51 10.50
N LYS A 136 7.37 -6.70 11.07
CA LYS A 136 7.74 -6.83 12.49
C LYS A 136 8.94 -5.97 12.87
N LYS A 137 9.90 -5.75 11.96
CA LYS A 137 11.08 -4.90 12.19
C LYS A 137 10.77 -3.40 12.04
N LEU A 138 9.66 -3.07 11.36
CA LEU A 138 9.28 -1.70 11.05
C LEU A 138 8.28 -1.10 12.05
N ILE A 139 7.61 -1.90 12.87
CA ILE A 139 6.48 -1.48 13.70
C ILE A 139 6.80 -0.27 14.61
N ASN A 140 8.05 -0.13 15.04
CA ASN A 140 8.51 0.97 15.88
C ASN A 140 9.10 2.15 15.09
N LYS A 141 9.26 2.04 13.77
CA LYS A 141 9.78 3.11 12.90
C LYS A 141 8.72 4.19 12.66
N LYS A 142 9.15 5.37 12.23
CA LYS A 142 8.30 6.51 11.82
C LYS A 142 8.76 7.01 10.45
N GLY A 143 7.91 7.84 9.82
CA GLY A 143 8.19 8.41 8.52
C GLY A 143 7.70 7.54 7.36
N ILE A 144 8.37 7.59 6.23
CA ILE A 144 7.99 6.87 5.00
C ILE A 144 9.04 5.82 4.71
N ILE A 145 8.61 4.62 4.34
CA ILE A 145 9.51 3.50 4.00
C ILE A 145 8.94 2.77 2.77
N ASN A 146 9.77 2.61 1.75
CA ASN A 146 9.49 1.72 0.62
C ASN A 146 9.77 0.27 1.02
N VAL A 147 8.84 -0.64 0.74
CA VAL A 147 9.00 -2.07 1.00
C VAL A 147 8.66 -2.88 -0.24
N GLY A 148 9.62 -3.63 -0.73
CA GLY A 148 9.49 -4.53 -1.88
C GLY A 148 10.65 -5.51 -1.94
N GLY A 149 10.59 -6.40 -2.91
CA GLY A 149 11.63 -7.38 -3.20
C GLY A 149 12.60 -6.93 -4.31
N PRO A 150 13.43 -7.85 -4.81
CA PRO A 150 14.25 -7.63 -5.99
C PRO A 150 13.40 -7.34 -7.23
N THR A 151 13.88 -6.46 -8.10
CA THR A 151 13.22 -6.17 -9.39
C THR A 151 13.26 -7.39 -10.31
N LYS A 152 12.09 -7.86 -10.72
CA LYS A 152 11.90 -8.98 -11.66
C LYS A 152 10.72 -8.67 -12.59
N SER A 153 10.63 -9.34 -13.75
CA SER A 153 9.36 -9.35 -14.48
C SER A 153 8.29 -10.05 -13.64
N VAL A 154 7.03 -9.65 -13.79
CA VAL A 154 5.90 -10.30 -13.06
C VAL A 154 5.93 -11.81 -13.31
N TYR A 155 6.17 -12.21 -14.56
CA TYR A 155 6.30 -13.61 -14.93
C TYR A 155 7.44 -14.34 -14.18
N SER A 156 8.64 -13.75 -14.16
CA SER A 156 9.79 -14.36 -13.47
C SER A 156 9.58 -14.46 -11.96
N PHE A 157 8.87 -13.49 -11.36
CA PHE A 157 8.52 -13.53 -9.95
C PHE A 157 7.55 -14.70 -9.66
N VAL A 158 6.45 -14.78 -10.43
CA VAL A 158 5.37 -15.75 -10.18
C VAL A 158 5.77 -17.17 -10.55
N LYS A 159 6.58 -17.37 -11.62
CA LYS A 159 7.00 -18.69 -12.11
C LYS A 159 7.68 -19.53 -11.04
N THR A 160 8.35 -18.92 -10.09
CA THR A 160 9.04 -19.62 -8.99
C THR A 160 8.06 -20.46 -8.14
N ASP A 161 6.85 -19.97 -7.94
CA ASP A 161 5.81 -20.60 -7.11
C ASP A 161 4.69 -21.25 -7.95
N ASN A 162 4.52 -20.81 -9.19
CA ASN A 162 3.54 -21.34 -10.13
C ASN A 162 4.18 -21.63 -11.50
N PRO A 163 4.82 -22.79 -11.68
CA PRO A 163 5.45 -23.17 -12.95
C PRO A 163 4.50 -23.23 -14.16
N LYS A 164 3.18 -23.37 -13.91
CA LYS A 164 2.14 -23.45 -14.95
C LYS A 164 1.58 -22.09 -15.36
N ILE A 165 2.06 -20.98 -14.79
CA ILE A 165 1.61 -19.63 -15.15
C ILE A 165 1.83 -19.35 -16.64
N LYS A 166 0.81 -18.84 -17.32
CA LYS A 166 0.90 -18.47 -18.73
C LYS A 166 1.60 -17.13 -18.89
N LYS A 167 2.43 -17.03 -19.94
CA LYS A 167 3.08 -15.77 -20.34
C LYS A 167 2.09 -14.85 -21.05
N ILE A 168 2.24 -13.55 -20.83
CA ILE A 168 1.61 -12.47 -21.60
C ILE A 168 2.64 -11.36 -21.84
N PHE A 169 2.53 -10.64 -22.99
CA PHE A 169 3.41 -9.56 -23.41
C PHE A 169 2.70 -8.22 -23.33
#